data_f5dfed8c5ba0baacce33e6ae0e9d1f8a
#
_entry.id   f5dfed8c5ba0baacce33e6ae0e9d1f8a
#
_cell.length_a   1.000
_cell.length_b   1.000
_cell.length_c   1.000
_cell.angle_alpha   90.00
_cell.angle_beta   90.00
_cell.angle_gamma   90.00
#
_symmetry.space_group_name_H-M   'P 1'
#
loop_
_entity.id
_entity.type
_entity.pdbx_description
1 polymer ?
#
loop_
_entity_poly.entity_id
_entity_poly.type
_entity_poly.pdbx_seq_one_letter_code
_entity_poly.pdbx_strand_id
1 'polypeptide(L)'
;MSLVSYAVGCMFGRYSLDVDGLAYAGGEWDESKYKTFIPDADNCIPITDEEYFEDDIVGLFCAWLKKVYGEDTLEEDLDFIANALGNKGKTSREVIRNYFLTDFIKDHIKTYQKRPIYWLFDSGKQNGFKTLVYMHRWNADTIGNVRVEYLHRIQRVYEKEITRMQEIIDNSHDNKEISNAN
;
A
#
# COMPACT_ATOMS: atom_id res chain seq x y z
N MET A 1 -4.40 17.94 -7.48
CA MET A 1 -3.86 16.69 -6.90
C MET A 1 -5.02 15.94 -6.30
N SER A 2 -5.17 14.63 -6.54
CA SER A 2 -6.26 13.86 -5.93
C SER A 2 -5.99 13.62 -4.45
N LEU A 3 -7.04 13.38 -3.66
CA LEU A 3 -6.95 13.04 -2.23
C LEU A 3 -5.99 11.87 -2.00
N VAL A 4 -6.16 10.78 -2.78
CA VAL A 4 -5.31 9.58 -2.69
C VAL A 4 -3.84 9.91 -2.94
N SER A 5 -3.53 10.74 -3.95
CA SER A 5 -2.16 11.15 -4.25
C SER A 5 -1.53 11.99 -3.14
N TYR A 6 -2.33 12.83 -2.47
CA TYR A 6 -1.87 13.60 -1.30
C TYR A 6 -1.61 12.69 -0.10
N ALA A 7 -2.53 11.77 0.19
CA ALA A 7 -2.36 10.80 1.27
C ALA A 7 -1.08 9.96 1.09
N VAL A 8 -0.83 9.42 -0.11
CA VAL A 8 0.41 8.70 -0.41
C VAL A 8 1.63 9.61 -0.23
N GLY A 9 1.54 10.88 -0.60
CA GLY A 9 2.58 11.86 -0.33
C GLY A 9 2.87 12.03 1.17
N CYS A 10 1.84 12.02 2.01
CA CYS A 10 2.00 12.05 3.47
C CYS A 10 2.61 10.75 4.00
N MET A 11 2.21 9.59 3.48
CA MET A 11 2.77 8.31 3.88
C MET A 11 4.28 8.24 3.63
N PHE A 12 4.77 8.88 2.59
CA PHE A 12 6.21 8.95 2.27
C PHE A 12 6.92 10.20 2.82
N GLY A 13 6.21 11.08 3.49
CA GLY A 13 6.78 12.31 4.03
C GLY A 13 7.05 13.41 3.00
N ARG A 14 6.56 13.25 1.75
CA ARG A 14 6.60 14.34 0.77
C ARG A 14 5.76 15.53 1.24
N TYR A 15 4.62 15.26 1.84
CA TYR A 15 3.75 16.21 2.51
C TYR A 15 3.62 15.87 3.99
N SER A 16 3.15 16.82 4.75
CA SER A 16 2.82 16.66 6.15
C SER A 16 1.47 17.32 6.44
N LEU A 17 0.79 16.86 7.48
CA LEU A 17 -0.42 17.51 8.00
C LEU A 17 -0.08 18.70 8.91
N ASP A 18 1.21 18.89 9.25
CA ASP A 18 1.68 19.87 10.22
C ASP A 18 2.41 21.06 9.60
N VAL A 19 2.75 20.99 8.29
CA VAL A 19 3.43 22.08 7.56
C VAL A 19 2.84 22.27 6.17
N ASP A 20 2.80 23.51 5.71
CA ASP A 20 2.29 23.85 4.38
C ASP A 20 3.30 23.49 3.28
N GLY A 21 2.77 23.05 2.14
CA GLY A 21 3.55 22.77 0.93
C GLY A 21 4.33 21.45 0.99
N LEU A 22 5.56 21.46 0.48
CA LEU A 22 6.45 20.30 0.48
C LEU A 22 7.19 20.18 1.82
N ALA A 23 6.96 19.07 2.52
CA ALA A 23 7.71 18.75 3.72
C ALA A 23 9.11 18.22 3.39
N TYR A 24 9.20 17.32 2.40
CA TYR A 24 10.47 16.74 1.93
C TYR A 24 10.47 16.43 0.42
N ALA A 25 11.52 16.86 -0.25
CA ALA A 25 11.77 16.53 -1.66
C ALA A 25 13.28 16.40 -1.95
N GLY A 26 14.04 15.86 -0.98
CA GLY A 26 15.49 15.73 -0.99
C GLY A 26 16.17 16.71 -0.01
N GLY A 27 17.44 16.48 0.28
CA GLY A 27 18.19 17.21 1.30
C GLY A 27 18.14 16.56 2.67
N GLU A 28 18.20 17.34 3.73
CA GLU A 28 18.19 16.87 5.11
C GLU A 28 16.77 16.52 5.55
N TRP A 29 16.61 15.34 6.17
CA TRP A 29 15.34 14.89 6.73
C TRP A 29 15.10 15.55 8.08
N ASP A 30 13.93 16.15 8.25
CA ASP A 30 13.54 16.85 9.46
C ASP A 30 12.27 16.22 10.06
N GLU A 31 12.45 15.38 11.08
CA GLU A 31 11.36 14.68 11.76
C GLU A 31 10.38 15.62 12.47
N SER A 32 10.82 16.83 12.83
CA SER A 32 9.96 17.79 13.53
C SER A 32 8.76 18.27 12.71
N LYS A 33 8.79 18.04 11.41
CA LYS A 33 7.70 18.35 10.48
C LYS A 33 6.55 17.35 10.52
N TYR A 34 6.70 16.20 11.20
CA TYR A 34 5.72 15.10 11.17
C TYR A 34 5.28 14.75 12.59
N LYS A 35 4.18 15.36 13.05
CA LYS A 35 3.62 15.15 14.41
C LYS A 35 2.28 14.44 14.36
N THR A 36 1.38 14.89 13.49
CA THR A 36 0.01 14.39 13.37
C THR A 36 -0.04 13.04 12.67
N PHE A 37 0.74 12.90 11.59
CA PHE A 37 0.89 11.66 10.84
C PHE A 37 2.37 11.42 10.55
N ILE A 38 2.89 10.31 11.08
CA ILE A 38 4.30 9.93 10.92
C ILE A 38 4.44 9.15 9.61
N PRO A 39 5.33 9.57 8.69
CA PRO A 39 5.60 8.84 7.46
C PRO A 39 6.20 7.46 7.72
N ASP A 40 6.06 6.59 6.74
CA ASP A 40 6.71 5.29 6.74
C ASP A 40 8.21 5.41 7.02
N ALA A 41 8.75 4.52 7.87
CA ALA A 41 10.09 4.66 8.41
C ALA A 41 11.18 4.32 7.40
N ASP A 42 11.02 3.23 6.66
CA ASP A 42 12.04 2.69 5.74
C ASP A 42 11.82 3.06 4.27
N ASN A 43 10.78 3.84 3.99
CA ASN A 43 10.46 4.31 2.64
C ASN A 43 9.99 3.20 1.69
N CYS A 44 9.44 2.10 2.21
CA CYS A 44 8.99 0.94 1.44
C CYS A 44 7.56 0.59 1.82
N ILE A 45 6.56 1.00 1.05
CA ILE A 45 5.14 0.71 1.34
C ILE A 45 4.66 -0.44 0.47
N PRO A 46 4.35 -1.61 1.06
CA PRO A 46 3.88 -2.78 0.31
C PRO A 46 2.45 -2.59 -0.21
N ILE A 47 2.21 -3.18 -1.38
CA ILE A 47 0.90 -3.31 -2.02
C ILE A 47 0.72 -4.77 -2.38
N THR A 48 -0.07 -5.47 -1.61
CA THR A 48 -0.36 -6.90 -1.79
C THR A 48 -1.86 -7.13 -1.97
N ASP A 49 -2.25 -8.32 -2.39
CA ASP A 49 -3.66 -8.69 -2.57
C ASP A 49 -4.47 -8.67 -1.28
N GLU A 50 -3.80 -8.96 -0.13
CA GLU A 50 -4.35 -8.83 1.21
C GLU A 50 -3.40 -8.06 2.12
N GLU A 51 -3.78 -7.83 3.38
CA GLU A 51 -2.99 -7.10 4.37
C GLU A 51 -2.04 -8.05 5.10
N TYR A 52 -0.82 -8.22 4.57
CA TYR A 52 0.22 -9.08 5.15
C TYR A 52 1.26 -8.32 5.97
N PHE A 53 1.24 -6.99 5.92
CA PHE A 53 2.22 -6.11 6.55
C PHE A 53 1.52 -5.04 7.38
N GLU A 54 2.15 -4.61 8.46
CA GLU A 54 1.64 -3.54 9.34
C GLU A 54 1.59 -2.18 8.61
N ASP A 55 2.49 -1.98 7.65
CA ASP A 55 2.63 -0.80 6.81
C ASP A 55 2.00 -0.98 5.42
N ASP A 56 1.04 -1.92 5.30
CA ASP A 56 0.23 -2.08 4.08
C ASP A 56 -0.40 -0.75 3.65
N ILE A 57 -0.38 -0.46 2.34
CA ILE A 57 -0.82 0.82 1.80
C ILE A 57 -2.27 1.16 2.15
N VAL A 58 -3.18 0.16 2.22
CA VAL A 58 -4.59 0.39 2.57
C VAL A 58 -4.72 0.66 4.06
N GLY A 59 -3.96 -0.06 4.90
CA GLY A 59 -3.88 0.19 6.34
C GLY A 59 -3.39 1.61 6.64
N LEU A 60 -2.29 2.03 6.01
CA LEU A 60 -1.77 3.40 6.12
C LEU A 60 -2.76 4.45 5.60
N PHE A 61 -3.48 4.16 4.51
CA PHE A 61 -4.50 5.05 3.98
C PHE A 61 -5.67 5.24 4.95
N CYS A 62 -6.16 4.17 5.57
CA CYS A 62 -7.17 4.24 6.63
C CYS A 62 -6.67 5.03 7.85
N ALA A 63 -5.42 4.80 8.27
CA ALA A 63 -4.81 5.54 9.37
C ALA A 63 -4.70 7.04 9.06
N TRP A 64 -4.35 7.40 7.82
CA TRP A 64 -4.29 8.78 7.37
C TRP A 64 -5.69 9.43 7.35
N LEU A 65 -6.72 8.73 6.82
CA LEU A 65 -8.11 9.23 6.81
C LEU A 65 -8.61 9.52 8.23
N LYS A 66 -8.37 8.61 9.18
CA LYS A 66 -8.73 8.81 10.59
C LYS A 66 -8.10 10.07 11.19
N LYS A 67 -6.86 10.39 10.80
CA LYS A 67 -6.18 11.61 11.27
C LYS A 67 -6.76 12.90 10.68
N VAL A 68 -7.23 12.84 9.43
CA VAL A 68 -7.71 14.02 8.71
C VAL A 68 -9.21 14.29 8.98
N TYR A 69 -10.04 13.24 8.97
CA TYR A 69 -11.50 13.38 9.03
C TYR A 69 -12.11 12.85 10.34
N GLY A 70 -11.37 12.08 11.11
CA GLY A 70 -11.83 11.44 12.33
C GLY A 70 -12.10 9.95 12.16
N GLU A 71 -12.18 9.23 13.28
CA GLU A 71 -12.43 7.79 13.27
C GLU A 71 -13.90 7.46 12.99
N ASP A 72 -14.80 8.31 13.42
CA ASP A 72 -16.25 8.09 13.33
C ASP A 72 -16.78 8.12 11.89
N THR A 73 -16.09 8.81 10.97
CA THR A 73 -16.49 8.94 9.56
C THR A 73 -15.75 7.97 8.64
N LEU A 74 -14.82 7.17 9.15
CA LEU A 74 -13.92 6.35 8.32
C LEU A 74 -14.65 5.49 7.27
N GLU A 75 -15.71 4.79 7.66
CA GLU A 75 -16.41 3.90 6.71
C GLU A 75 -17.15 4.70 5.63
N GLU A 76 -17.73 5.86 5.99
CA GLU A 76 -18.38 6.75 5.02
C GLU A 76 -17.35 7.33 4.03
N ASP A 77 -16.17 7.74 4.54
CA ASP A 77 -15.08 8.26 3.72
C ASP A 77 -14.54 7.20 2.75
N LEU A 78 -14.37 5.97 3.24
CA LEU A 78 -13.93 4.84 2.40
C LEU A 78 -14.97 4.53 1.30
N ASP A 79 -16.25 4.53 1.63
CA ASP A 79 -17.34 4.31 0.67
C ASP A 79 -17.39 5.43 -0.38
N PHE A 80 -17.25 6.67 0.02
CA PHE A 80 -17.18 7.81 -0.89
C PHE A 80 -16.00 7.67 -1.87
N ILE A 81 -14.82 7.33 -1.36
CA ILE A 81 -13.62 7.15 -2.17
C ILE A 81 -13.76 5.95 -3.11
N ALA A 82 -14.25 4.82 -2.62
CA ALA A 82 -14.48 3.63 -3.43
C ALA A 82 -15.45 3.90 -4.59
N ASN A 83 -16.55 4.63 -4.33
CA ASN A 83 -17.48 5.06 -5.36
C ASN A 83 -16.80 5.93 -6.43
N ALA A 84 -15.94 6.87 -6.01
CA ALA A 84 -15.18 7.74 -6.92
C ALA A 84 -14.14 6.95 -7.76
N LEU A 85 -13.62 5.84 -7.24
CA LEU A 85 -12.69 4.95 -7.93
C LEU A 85 -13.36 3.90 -8.85
N GLY A 86 -14.70 3.83 -8.86
CA GLY A 86 -15.48 3.01 -9.78
C GLY A 86 -15.90 1.63 -9.27
N ASN A 87 -15.87 1.40 -7.96
CA ASN A 87 -16.45 0.23 -7.26
C ASN A 87 -16.02 -1.15 -7.81
N LYS A 88 -14.75 -1.33 -8.14
CA LYS A 88 -14.20 -2.61 -8.58
C LYS A 88 -13.78 -3.49 -7.40
N GLY A 89 -14.73 -4.01 -6.64
CA GLY A 89 -14.52 -4.87 -5.47
C GLY A 89 -15.82 -5.08 -4.70
N LYS A 90 -15.79 -5.95 -3.71
CA LYS A 90 -16.95 -6.28 -2.87
C LYS A 90 -17.08 -5.35 -1.66
N THR A 91 -15.98 -4.80 -1.20
CA THR A 91 -15.90 -3.85 -0.09
C THR A 91 -15.14 -2.61 -0.50
N SER A 92 -15.34 -1.49 0.20
CA SER A 92 -14.65 -0.23 -0.09
C SER A 92 -13.12 -0.35 0.04
N ARG A 93 -12.64 -1.14 1.02
CA ARG A 93 -11.21 -1.44 1.17
C ARG A 93 -10.67 -2.26 0.01
N GLU A 94 -11.40 -3.24 -0.47
CA GLU A 94 -11.03 -4.03 -1.65
C GLU A 94 -10.97 -3.18 -2.92
N VAL A 95 -11.92 -2.26 -3.12
CA VAL A 95 -11.90 -1.31 -4.24
C VAL A 95 -10.65 -0.43 -4.19
N ILE A 96 -10.32 0.11 -3.02
CA ILE A 96 -9.14 0.95 -2.83
C ILE A 96 -7.85 0.14 -3.04
N ARG A 97 -7.79 -1.09 -2.54
CA ARG A 97 -6.67 -2.03 -2.78
C ARG A 97 -6.47 -2.31 -4.26
N ASN A 98 -7.53 -2.63 -4.97
CA ASN A 98 -7.49 -2.87 -6.42
C ASN A 98 -7.02 -1.63 -7.19
N TYR A 99 -7.40 -0.44 -6.77
CA TYR A 99 -6.88 0.80 -7.35
C TYR A 99 -5.36 0.93 -7.15
N PHE A 100 -4.85 0.69 -5.95
CA PHE A 100 -3.40 0.72 -5.71
C PHE A 100 -2.65 -0.35 -6.50
N LEU A 101 -3.20 -1.55 -6.61
CA LEU A 101 -2.59 -2.67 -7.36
C LEU A 101 -2.51 -2.41 -8.87
N THR A 102 -3.48 -1.71 -9.46
CA THR A 102 -3.64 -1.68 -10.91
C THR A 102 -3.54 -0.29 -11.54
N ASP A 103 -4.02 0.75 -10.87
CA ASP A 103 -4.27 2.04 -11.52
C ASP A 103 -3.48 3.21 -10.92
N PHE A 104 -3.18 3.19 -9.62
CA PHE A 104 -2.49 4.31 -8.94
C PHE A 104 -1.21 4.75 -9.65
N ILE A 105 -0.31 3.82 -9.99
CA ILE A 105 0.97 4.18 -10.62
C ILE A 105 0.77 4.75 -12.04
N LYS A 106 -0.26 4.28 -12.76
CA LYS A 106 -0.59 4.80 -14.10
C LYS A 106 -1.08 6.24 -14.01
N ASP A 107 -1.97 6.53 -13.05
CA ASP A 107 -2.50 7.86 -12.80
C ASP A 107 -1.39 8.80 -12.32
N HIS A 108 -0.50 8.28 -11.47
CA HIS A 108 0.68 9.02 -11.02
C HIS A 108 1.58 9.41 -12.19
N ILE A 109 1.96 8.45 -13.05
CA ILE A 109 2.79 8.69 -14.24
C ILE A 109 2.13 9.71 -15.17
N LYS A 110 0.82 9.62 -15.38
CA LYS A 110 0.05 10.56 -16.20
C LYS A 110 0.07 11.97 -15.61
N THR A 111 -0.17 12.09 -14.30
CA THR A 111 -0.18 13.37 -13.58
C THR A 111 1.20 14.05 -13.59
N TYR A 112 2.25 13.27 -13.40
CA TYR A 112 3.65 13.75 -13.38
C TYR A 112 4.31 13.77 -14.76
N GLN A 113 3.52 13.67 -15.85
CA GLN A 113 4.00 13.82 -17.24
C GLN A 113 5.21 12.92 -17.55
N LYS A 114 5.13 11.65 -17.16
CA LYS A 114 6.18 10.63 -17.30
C LYS A 114 7.45 10.90 -16.47
N ARG A 115 7.35 11.71 -15.44
CA ARG A 115 8.42 11.95 -14.45
C ARG A 115 7.96 11.50 -13.08
N PRO A 116 7.74 10.18 -12.87
CA PRO A 116 7.25 9.67 -11.58
C PRO A 116 8.24 9.98 -10.46
N ILE A 117 7.70 10.21 -9.28
CA ILE A 117 8.49 10.40 -8.06
C ILE A 117 8.46 9.16 -7.16
N TYR A 118 7.65 8.15 -7.51
CA TYR A 118 7.64 6.84 -6.88
C TYR A 118 8.15 5.79 -7.85
N TRP A 119 8.91 4.83 -7.32
CA TRP A 119 9.26 3.59 -8.00
C TRP A 119 8.37 2.48 -7.51
N LEU A 120 7.89 1.66 -8.45
CA LEU A 120 7.14 0.46 -8.16
C LEU A 120 8.04 -0.75 -8.43
N PHE A 121 8.32 -1.51 -7.37
CA PHE A 121 8.79 -2.89 -7.52
C PHE A 121 7.57 -3.78 -7.71
N ASP A 122 7.61 -4.67 -8.69
CA ASP A 122 6.47 -5.49 -9.10
C ASP A 122 6.94 -6.90 -9.44
N SER A 123 6.38 -7.92 -8.77
CA SER A 123 6.67 -9.33 -9.00
C SER A 123 6.01 -9.89 -10.27
N GLY A 124 5.26 -9.08 -11.01
CA GLY A 124 4.67 -9.44 -12.28
C GLY A 124 3.15 -9.66 -12.25
N LYS A 125 2.66 -10.39 -13.26
CA LYS A 125 1.23 -10.44 -13.61
C LYS A 125 0.30 -11.00 -12.53
N GLN A 126 0.82 -11.77 -11.60
CA GLN A 126 0.02 -12.40 -10.54
C GLN A 126 -0.24 -11.47 -9.34
N ASN A 127 0.31 -10.24 -9.35
CA ASN A 127 0.17 -9.26 -8.26
C ASN A 127 0.54 -9.78 -6.86
N GLY A 128 1.36 -10.83 -6.78
CA GLY A 128 1.72 -11.47 -5.52
C GLY A 128 2.53 -10.56 -4.58
N PHE A 129 3.28 -9.61 -5.16
CA PHE A 129 4.01 -8.61 -4.39
C PHE A 129 4.27 -7.37 -5.23
N LYS A 130 3.95 -6.23 -4.65
CA LYS A 130 4.38 -4.91 -5.11
C LYS A 130 4.80 -4.06 -3.92
N THR A 131 5.68 -3.11 -4.15
CA THR A 131 5.99 -2.06 -3.16
C THR A 131 6.31 -0.76 -3.86
N LEU A 132 5.85 0.34 -3.29
CA LEU A 132 6.22 1.69 -3.68
C LEU A 132 7.40 2.17 -2.86
N VAL A 133 8.27 2.94 -3.51
CA VAL A 133 9.40 3.63 -2.87
C VAL A 133 9.42 5.08 -3.36
N TYR A 134 9.56 6.03 -2.45
CA TYR A 134 9.70 7.44 -2.80
C TYR A 134 11.14 7.77 -3.20
N MET A 135 11.33 8.22 -4.43
CA MET A 135 12.66 8.40 -5.04
C MET A 135 13.56 9.38 -4.27
N HIS A 136 12.99 10.41 -3.67
CA HIS A 136 13.78 11.41 -2.93
C HIS A 136 14.28 10.91 -1.56
N ARG A 137 13.75 9.77 -1.05
CA ARG A 137 14.23 9.08 0.15
C ARG A 137 15.06 7.83 -0.16
N TRP A 138 15.40 7.62 -1.44
CA TRP A 138 16.24 6.49 -1.86
C TRP A 138 17.62 6.55 -1.20
N ASN A 139 18.08 5.42 -0.69
CA ASN A 139 19.41 5.25 -0.09
C ASN A 139 20.05 3.90 -0.49
N ALA A 140 21.23 3.60 0.01
CA ALA A 140 21.96 2.38 -0.32
C ALA A 140 21.25 1.10 0.15
N ASP A 141 20.42 1.20 1.20
CA ASP A 141 19.76 0.05 1.83
C ASP A 141 18.37 -0.24 1.21
N THR A 142 17.83 0.67 0.41
CA THR A 142 16.46 0.59 -0.13
C THR A 142 16.18 -0.76 -0.83
N ILE A 143 17.08 -1.23 -1.71
CA ILE A 143 16.89 -2.52 -2.40
C ILE A 143 17.00 -3.68 -1.43
N GLY A 144 17.91 -3.60 -0.48
CA GLY A 144 18.08 -4.59 0.60
C GLY A 144 16.81 -4.73 1.42
N ASN A 145 16.23 -3.62 1.85
CA ASN A 145 14.98 -3.57 2.60
C ASN A 145 13.82 -4.18 1.82
N VAL A 146 13.59 -3.74 0.57
CA VAL A 146 12.56 -4.31 -0.30
C VAL A 146 12.68 -5.83 -0.42
N ARG A 147 13.92 -6.34 -0.57
CA ARG A 147 14.17 -7.77 -0.72
C ARG A 147 13.97 -8.54 0.58
N VAL A 148 14.60 -8.09 1.67
CA VAL A 148 14.71 -8.88 2.91
C VAL A 148 13.47 -8.71 3.77
N GLU A 149 13.05 -7.46 4.01
CA GLU A 149 11.98 -7.16 4.94
C GLU A 149 10.59 -7.41 4.32
N TYR A 150 10.47 -7.31 3.01
CA TYR A 150 9.19 -7.45 2.32
C TYR A 150 9.11 -8.70 1.44
N LEU A 151 9.92 -8.80 0.38
CA LEU A 151 9.81 -9.91 -0.58
C LEU A 151 10.02 -11.28 0.06
N HIS A 152 11.09 -11.45 0.83
CA HIS A 152 11.34 -12.74 1.51
C HIS A 152 10.31 -13.03 2.60
N ARG A 153 9.74 -11.98 3.24
CA ARG A 153 8.71 -12.16 4.25
C ARG A 153 7.41 -12.66 3.61
N ILE A 154 6.95 -12.05 2.52
CA ILE A 154 5.75 -12.50 1.81
C ILE A 154 5.92 -13.90 1.19
N GLN A 155 7.10 -14.22 0.65
CA GLN A 155 7.38 -15.58 0.16
C GLN A 155 7.17 -16.63 1.25
N ARG A 156 7.67 -16.39 2.46
CA ARG A 156 7.44 -17.31 3.61
C ARG A 156 5.97 -17.40 4.01
N VAL A 157 5.19 -16.34 3.86
CA VAL A 157 3.73 -16.39 4.10
C VAL A 157 3.06 -17.29 3.06
N TYR A 158 3.35 -17.10 1.79
CA TYR A 158 2.79 -17.91 0.70
C TYR A 158 3.22 -19.38 0.79
N GLU A 159 4.46 -19.68 1.15
CA GLU A 159 4.93 -21.06 1.36
C GLU A 159 4.09 -21.78 2.44
N LYS A 160 3.81 -21.10 3.56
CA LYS A 160 2.96 -21.64 4.62
C LYS A 160 1.51 -21.83 4.17
N GLU A 161 0.98 -20.88 3.42
CA GLU A 161 -0.39 -20.94 2.92
C GLU A 161 -0.56 -22.07 1.88
N ILE A 162 0.40 -22.25 0.98
CA ILE A 162 0.43 -23.38 0.04
C ILE A 162 0.42 -24.70 0.80
N THR A 163 1.23 -24.84 1.84
CA THR A 163 1.26 -26.05 2.67
C THR A 163 -0.09 -26.30 3.34
N ARG A 164 -0.69 -25.26 3.92
CA ARG A 164 -2.01 -25.34 4.55
C ARG A 164 -3.12 -25.74 3.56
N MET A 165 -3.12 -25.15 2.37
CA MET A 165 -4.08 -25.49 1.32
C MET A 165 -3.91 -26.94 0.86
N GLN A 166 -2.66 -27.41 0.72
CA GLN A 166 -2.40 -28.80 0.36
C GLN A 166 -2.91 -29.78 1.45
N GLU A 167 -2.74 -29.45 2.71
CA GLU A 167 -3.29 -30.26 3.83
C GLU A 167 -4.82 -30.33 3.79
N ILE A 168 -5.50 -29.24 3.42
CA ILE A 168 -6.95 -29.22 3.23
C ILE A 168 -7.35 -30.15 2.06
N ILE A 169 -6.68 -30.04 0.93
CA ILE A 169 -6.94 -30.89 -0.25
C ILE A 169 -6.77 -32.37 0.10
N ASP A 170 -5.72 -32.71 0.83
CA ASP A 170 -5.37 -34.11 1.14
C ASP A 170 -6.28 -34.72 2.23
N ASN A 171 -6.78 -33.93 3.17
CA ASN A 171 -7.46 -34.44 4.39
C ASN A 171 -8.93 -34.07 4.49
N SER A 172 -9.43 -33.08 3.75
CA SER A 172 -10.85 -32.69 3.80
C SER A 172 -11.72 -33.67 3.06
N HIS A 173 -12.89 -33.95 3.62
CA HIS A 173 -13.97 -34.70 2.98
C HIS A 173 -15.06 -33.76 2.44
N ASP A 174 -14.92 -32.45 2.62
CA ASP A 174 -15.84 -31.43 2.11
C ASP A 174 -15.36 -30.90 0.75
N ASN A 175 -16.12 -31.24 -0.29
CA ASN A 175 -15.84 -30.80 -1.67
C ASN A 175 -15.79 -29.28 -1.83
N LYS A 176 -16.48 -28.53 -0.97
CA LYS A 176 -16.46 -27.07 -1.00
C LYS A 176 -15.16 -26.50 -0.44
N GLU A 177 -14.64 -27.09 0.64
CA GLU A 177 -13.33 -26.71 1.19
C GLU A 177 -12.20 -27.02 0.21
N ILE A 178 -12.23 -28.21 -0.40
CA ILE A 178 -11.26 -28.62 -1.44
C ILE A 178 -11.31 -27.67 -2.63
N SER A 179 -12.52 -27.30 -3.09
CA SER A 179 -12.68 -26.38 -4.22
C SER A 179 -12.16 -24.97 -3.94
N ASN A 180 -12.22 -24.52 -2.68
CA ASN A 180 -11.71 -23.22 -2.28
C ASN A 180 -10.18 -23.21 -2.06
N ALA A 181 -9.58 -24.39 -1.81
CA ALA A 181 -8.14 -24.54 -1.62
C ALA A 181 -7.35 -24.75 -2.93
N ASN A 182 -8.05 -25.08 -4.03
CA ASN A 182 -7.47 -25.19 -5.37
C ASN A 182 -7.47 -23.85 -6.10
#